data_eecba2486c2413d05987b2212e76fe0b
#
_entry.id   eecba2486c2413d05987b2212e76fe0b
#
_cell.length_a   1.000
_cell.length_b   1.000
_cell.length_c   1.000
_cell.angle_alpha   90.00
_cell.angle_beta   90.00
_cell.angle_gamma   90.00
#
_symmetry.space_group_name_H-M   'P 1'
#
loop_
_entity.id
_entity.type
_entity.pdbx_description
1 polymer ?
#
loop_
_entity_poly.entity_id
_entity_poly.type
_entity_poly.pdbx_seq_one_letter_code
_entity_poly.pdbx_strand_id
1 'polypeptide(L)'
;KIIRKEDRTIEFLKDTVRTVYKCLRKTEQYMAIQYDYIDLILPKDITFITTSELEEMFPDNTPKEREYYFAKAKGAICVMQIGDKLANGEPHDGRAPDYDDGALNADIIVYYPVLDIALELSSMGIRVDEKALIEQLEKAGCPERAELPFQKAILNKELPYTIGGGIGQS
;
A
#
# COMPACT_ATOMS: atom_id res chain seq x y z
N LYS A 1 4.51 4.24 -13.39
CA LYS A 1 5.74 3.81 -14.06
C LYS A 1 5.52 2.48 -14.78
N ILE A 2 5.94 2.37 -16.06
CA ILE A 2 5.94 1.09 -16.78
C ILE A 2 7.00 0.17 -16.18
N ILE A 3 6.66 -1.10 -16.03
CA ILE A 3 7.51 -2.17 -15.51
C ILE A 3 7.48 -3.37 -16.47
N ARG A 4 8.43 -4.29 -16.31
CA ARG A 4 8.41 -5.55 -17.03
C ARG A 4 7.53 -6.57 -16.29
N LYS A 5 7.15 -7.65 -16.98
CA LYS A 5 6.37 -8.73 -16.34
C LYS A 5 7.13 -9.37 -15.18
N GLU A 6 8.43 -9.55 -15.33
CA GLU A 6 9.34 -10.12 -14.32
C GLU A 6 9.47 -9.24 -13.06
N ASP A 7 9.19 -7.94 -13.19
CA ASP A 7 9.22 -6.99 -12.08
C ASP A 7 7.95 -7.04 -11.20
N ARG A 8 6.93 -7.82 -11.59
CA ARG A 8 5.70 -8.02 -10.80
C ARG A 8 5.98 -8.94 -9.61
N THR A 9 6.71 -8.43 -8.63
CA THR A 9 7.13 -9.16 -7.43
C THR A 9 7.02 -8.30 -6.19
N ILE A 10 6.86 -8.97 -5.03
CA ILE A 10 6.81 -8.29 -3.74
C ILE A 10 8.13 -7.54 -3.44
N GLU A 11 9.27 -8.07 -3.90
CA GLU A 11 10.55 -7.41 -3.68
C GLU A 11 10.68 -6.12 -4.50
N PHE A 12 10.19 -6.11 -5.75
CA PHE A 12 10.15 -4.89 -6.55
C PHE A 12 9.23 -3.82 -5.93
N LEU A 13 8.09 -4.24 -5.37
CA LEU A 13 7.21 -3.35 -4.63
C LEU A 13 7.93 -2.78 -3.40
N LYS A 14 8.55 -3.63 -2.57
CA LYS A 14 9.32 -3.19 -1.39
C LYS A 14 10.44 -2.22 -1.74
N ASP A 15 11.17 -2.44 -2.84
CA ASP A 15 12.24 -1.54 -3.28
C ASP A 15 11.69 -0.18 -3.74
N THR A 16 10.51 -0.19 -4.37
CA THR A 16 9.80 1.04 -4.72
C THR A 16 9.36 1.79 -3.46
N VAL A 17 8.78 1.10 -2.48
CA VAL A 17 8.42 1.67 -1.16
C VAL A 17 9.65 2.27 -0.47
N ARG A 18 10.77 1.53 -0.40
CA ARG A 18 12.02 2.05 0.19
C ARG A 18 12.50 3.33 -0.49
N THR A 19 12.35 3.40 -1.81
CA THR A 19 12.74 4.57 -2.61
C THR A 19 11.85 5.77 -2.28
N VAL A 20 10.53 5.59 -2.24
CA VAL A 20 9.57 6.64 -1.87
C VAL A 20 9.81 7.10 -0.43
N TYR A 21 9.94 6.15 0.50
CA TYR A 21 10.20 6.46 1.92
C TYR A 21 11.51 7.24 2.12
N LYS A 22 12.57 6.88 1.40
CA LYS A 22 13.84 7.63 1.41
C LYS A 22 13.67 9.06 0.92
N CYS A 23 12.80 9.31 -0.07
CA CYS A 23 12.49 10.67 -0.51
C CYS A 23 11.73 11.45 0.58
N LEU A 24 10.72 10.84 1.20
CA LEU A 24 9.99 11.45 2.32
C LEU A 24 10.93 11.85 3.48
N ARG A 25 11.81 10.94 3.90
CA ARG A 25 12.81 11.24 4.93
C ARG A 25 13.76 12.37 4.55
N LYS A 26 14.23 12.40 3.31
CA LYS A 26 15.10 13.49 2.84
C LYS A 26 14.36 14.82 2.82
N THR A 27 13.08 14.82 2.47
CA THR A 27 12.24 16.02 2.52
C THR A 27 12.10 16.52 3.95
N GLU A 28 11.80 15.64 4.91
CA GLU A 28 11.75 15.96 6.33
C GLU A 28 13.08 16.57 6.81
N GLN A 29 14.20 15.93 6.51
CA GLN A 29 15.54 16.41 6.86
C GLN A 29 15.83 17.79 6.27
N TYR A 30 15.46 18.02 5.01
CA TYR A 30 15.62 19.31 4.36
C TYR A 30 14.76 20.39 5.01
N MET A 31 13.52 20.08 5.38
CA MET A 31 12.63 21.01 6.08
C MET A 31 13.16 21.34 7.48
N ALA A 32 13.69 20.37 8.21
CA ALA A 32 14.29 20.59 9.53
C ALA A 32 15.56 21.46 9.47
N ILE A 33 16.31 21.43 8.36
CA ILE A 33 17.44 22.37 8.15
C ILE A 33 16.96 23.80 7.91
N GLN A 34 15.81 23.97 7.24
CA GLN A 34 15.26 25.29 6.96
C GLN A 34 14.50 25.91 8.13
N TYR A 35 13.93 25.06 8.99
CA TYR A 35 13.04 25.43 10.08
C TYR A 35 13.43 24.67 11.34
N ASP A 36 14.06 25.35 12.27
CA ASP A 36 14.64 24.81 13.51
C ASP A 36 13.61 24.27 14.53
N TYR A 37 12.33 24.56 14.32
CA TYR A 37 11.22 24.04 15.13
C TYR A 37 10.61 22.73 14.57
N ILE A 38 11.13 22.19 13.46
CA ILE A 38 10.68 20.92 12.90
C ILE A 38 11.53 19.78 13.45
N ASP A 39 10.90 18.90 14.20
CA ASP A 39 11.51 17.67 14.70
C ASP A 39 11.53 16.56 13.63
N LEU A 40 12.61 15.78 13.62
CA LEU A 40 12.71 14.59 12.78
C LEU A 40 11.95 13.44 13.45
N ILE A 41 10.83 13.03 12.87
CA ILE A 41 9.97 11.96 13.40
C ILE A 41 10.08 10.65 12.61
N LEU A 42 10.55 10.71 11.36
CA LEU A 42 10.64 9.52 10.50
C LEU A 42 11.87 8.67 10.85
N PRO A 43 11.72 7.40 11.25
CA PRO A 43 12.84 6.50 11.53
C PRO A 43 13.71 6.28 10.29
N LYS A 44 14.93 5.75 10.50
CA LYS A 44 15.87 5.50 9.40
C LYS A 44 15.31 4.56 8.35
N ASP A 45 14.67 3.49 8.81
CA ASP A 45 14.14 2.44 7.95
C ASP A 45 12.65 2.23 8.21
N ILE A 46 11.90 1.92 7.16
CA ILE A 46 10.48 1.57 7.24
C ILE A 46 10.32 0.08 7.58
N THR A 47 9.36 -0.25 8.44
CA THR A 47 9.05 -1.64 8.81
C THR A 47 7.94 -2.17 7.91
N PHE A 48 8.19 -3.29 7.22
CA PHE A 48 7.20 -3.97 6.40
C PHE A 48 6.38 -4.96 7.23
N ILE A 49 5.08 -5.02 6.98
CA ILE A 49 4.14 -5.94 7.59
C ILE A 49 2.98 -6.21 6.63
N THR A 50 2.43 -7.42 6.66
CA THR A 50 1.20 -7.74 5.92
C THR A 50 -0.04 -7.51 6.78
N THR A 51 -1.19 -7.38 6.14
CA THR A 51 -2.48 -7.25 6.84
C THR A 51 -2.78 -8.47 7.72
N SER A 52 -2.40 -9.67 7.27
CA SER A 52 -2.57 -10.91 8.05
C SER A 52 -1.69 -10.94 9.30
N GLU A 53 -0.41 -10.53 9.18
CA GLU A 53 0.49 -10.41 10.33
C GLU A 53 -0.02 -9.37 11.35
N LEU A 54 -0.61 -8.26 10.88
CA LEU A 54 -1.24 -7.27 11.77
C LEU A 54 -2.46 -7.86 12.50
N GLU A 55 -3.28 -8.67 11.82
CA GLU A 55 -4.41 -9.35 12.44
C GLU A 55 -3.94 -10.34 13.51
N GLU A 56 -2.92 -11.15 13.22
CA GLU A 56 -2.34 -12.09 14.18
C GLU A 56 -1.79 -11.41 15.43
N MET A 57 -1.14 -10.24 15.25
CA MET A 57 -0.58 -9.44 16.37
C MET A 57 -1.65 -8.75 17.22
N PHE A 58 -2.76 -8.34 16.61
CA PHE A 58 -3.82 -7.56 17.25
C PHE A 58 -5.21 -8.09 16.86
N PRO A 59 -5.57 -9.34 17.24
CA PRO A 59 -6.78 -10.00 16.74
C PRO A 59 -8.08 -9.29 17.13
N ASP A 60 -8.11 -8.67 18.31
CA ASP A 60 -9.31 -8.04 18.87
C ASP A 60 -9.48 -6.55 18.43
N ASN A 61 -8.53 -6.03 17.64
CA ASN A 61 -8.54 -4.65 17.22
C ASN A 61 -9.09 -4.48 15.80
N THR A 62 -9.67 -3.31 15.53
CA THR A 62 -10.03 -2.90 14.18
C THR A 62 -8.79 -2.69 13.31
N PRO A 63 -8.91 -2.74 11.96
CA PRO A 63 -7.78 -2.48 11.07
C PRO A 63 -7.04 -1.17 11.37
N LYS A 64 -7.77 -0.08 11.62
CA LYS A 64 -7.16 1.23 11.93
C LYS A 64 -6.48 1.27 13.30
N GLU A 65 -6.98 0.55 14.28
CA GLU A 65 -6.30 0.40 15.58
C GLU A 65 -5.01 -0.45 15.43
N ARG A 66 -5.03 -1.50 14.61
CA ARG A 66 -3.84 -2.31 14.29
C ARG A 66 -2.75 -1.46 13.67
N GLU A 67 -3.10 -0.64 12.66
CA GLU A 67 -2.18 0.32 12.04
C GLU A 67 -1.63 1.31 13.07
N TYR A 68 -2.50 1.89 13.90
CA TYR A 68 -2.12 2.86 14.91
C TYR A 68 -1.12 2.28 15.93
N TYR A 69 -1.42 1.14 16.54
CA TYR A 69 -0.54 0.54 17.55
C TYR A 69 0.81 0.14 16.95
N PHE A 70 0.80 -0.42 15.76
CA PHE A 70 2.03 -0.85 15.12
C PHE A 70 2.86 0.34 14.61
N ALA A 71 2.24 1.35 14.01
CA ALA A 71 2.92 2.59 13.60
C ALA A 71 3.48 3.34 14.81
N LYS A 72 2.74 3.41 15.92
CA LYS A 72 3.21 4.04 17.18
C LYS A 72 4.45 3.34 17.72
N ALA A 73 4.52 2.02 17.64
CA ALA A 73 5.66 1.22 18.10
C ALA A 73 6.88 1.32 17.18
N LYS A 74 6.69 1.49 15.86
CA LYS A 74 7.74 1.44 14.84
C LYS A 74 8.12 2.81 14.26
N GLY A 75 7.28 3.82 14.41
CA GLY A 75 7.41 5.15 13.82
C GLY A 75 6.96 5.23 12.36
N ALA A 76 7.36 4.28 11.51
CA ALA A 76 6.93 4.16 10.11
C ALA A 76 6.79 2.71 9.71
N ILE A 77 5.66 2.40 9.07
CA ILE A 77 5.31 1.06 8.62
C ILE A 77 4.86 1.08 7.15
N CYS A 78 5.05 -0.05 6.50
CA CYS A 78 4.47 -0.34 5.19
C CYS A 78 3.54 -1.54 5.34
N VAL A 79 2.24 -1.29 5.28
CA VAL A 79 1.21 -2.33 5.30
C VAL A 79 1.03 -2.86 3.89
N MET A 80 1.13 -4.17 3.71
CA MET A 80 1.09 -4.82 2.39
C MET A 80 -0.05 -5.83 2.30
N GLN A 81 -0.40 -6.20 1.06
CA GLN A 81 -1.41 -7.23 0.76
C GLN A 81 -2.79 -6.84 1.30
N ILE A 82 -3.21 -5.62 0.95
CA ILE A 82 -4.48 -5.05 1.35
C ILE A 82 -5.54 -5.41 0.31
N GLY A 83 -6.70 -5.89 0.75
CA GLY A 83 -7.85 -6.14 -0.10
C GLY A 83 -8.40 -7.57 -0.07
N ASP A 84 -7.59 -8.56 0.27
CA ASP A 84 -8.11 -9.91 0.53
C ASP A 84 -8.78 -10.00 1.91
N LYS A 85 -9.70 -10.97 2.07
CA LYS A 85 -10.33 -11.25 3.35
C LYS A 85 -9.31 -11.85 4.31
N LEU A 86 -9.33 -11.34 5.53
CA LEU A 86 -8.54 -11.85 6.65
C LEU A 86 -9.21 -13.06 7.31
N ALA A 87 -8.60 -13.62 8.34
CA ALA A 87 -9.11 -14.79 9.05
C ALA A 87 -10.49 -14.54 9.68
N ASN A 88 -10.80 -13.30 10.06
CA ASN A 88 -12.11 -12.90 10.56
C ASN A 88 -13.20 -12.79 9.46
N GLY A 89 -12.85 -13.00 8.20
CA GLY A 89 -13.76 -12.94 7.04
C GLY A 89 -13.98 -11.56 6.43
N GLU A 90 -13.41 -10.51 7.02
CA GLU A 90 -13.50 -9.13 6.55
C GLU A 90 -12.16 -8.69 5.93
N PRO A 91 -12.15 -7.78 4.93
CA PRO A 91 -10.92 -7.22 4.42
C PRO A 91 -10.34 -6.21 5.42
N HIS A 92 -9.00 -6.01 5.35
CA HIS A 92 -8.34 -4.97 6.15
C HIS A 92 -8.84 -3.57 5.78
N ASP A 93 -8.95 -3.31 4.48
CA ASP A 93 -9.49 -2.07 3.93
C ASP A 93 -10.15 -2.35 2.57
N GLY A 94 -11.04 -1.43 2.12
CA GLY A 94 -11.68 -1.51 0.82
C GLY A 94 -10.73 -1.18 -0.32
N ARG A 95 -10.65 -2.07 -1.32
CA ARG A 95 -9.86 -1.86 -2.55
C ARG A 95 -10.72 -2.13 -3.78
N ALA A 96 -10.53 -1.32 -4.83
CA ALA A 96 -11.14 -1.59 -6.11
C ALA A 96 -10.51 -2.87 -6.72
N PRO A 97 -11.33 -3.87 -7.13
CA PRO A 97 -10.82 -5.16 -7.59
C PRO A 97 -10.12 -5.09 -8.97
N ASP A 98 -10.28 -4.00 -9.68
CA ASP A 98 -9.81 -3.79 -11.04
C ASP A 98 -8.70 -2.73 -11.16
N TYR A 99 -7.98 -2.45 -10.08
CA TYR A 99 -6.95 -1.44 -10.06
C TYR A 99 -5.58 -2.01 -9.64
N ASP A 100 -5.33 -2.19 -8.36
CA ASP A 100 -4.09 -2.79 -7.87
C ASP A 100 -4.22 -4.29 -7.65
N ASP A 101 -3.14 -5.02 -7.91
CA ASP A 101 -3.01 -6.42 -7.52
C ASP A 101 -2.99 -6.52 -5.99
N GLY A 102 -3.96 -7.21 -5.39
CA GLY A 102 -4.13 -7.33 -3.95
C GLY A 102 -2.94 -7.99 -3.24
N ALA A 103 -2.17 -8.80 -3.96
CA ALA A 103 -0.94 -9.40 -3.44
C ALA A 103 0.27 -8.45 -3.56
N LEU A 104 0.17 -7.38 -4.36
CA LEU A 104 1.28 -6.50 -4.76
C LEU A 104 0.96 -5.02 -4.54
N ASN A 105 0.24 -4.69 -3.47
CA ASN A 105 -0.06 -3.33 -3.04
C ASN A 105 0.50 -3.03 -1.65
N ALA A 106 0.61 -1.75 -1.32
CA ALA A 106 1.20 -1.29 -0.07
C ALA A 106 0.81 0.14 0.27
N ASP A 107 0.61 0.40 1.56
CA ASP A 107 0.42 1.73 2.13
C ASP A 107 1.58 2.09 3.05
N ILE A 108 2.12 3.30 2.89
CA ILE A 108 3.11 3.89 3.81
C ILE A 108 2.35 4.67 4.87
N ILE A 109 2.46 4.22 6.11
CA ILE A 109 1.81 4.81 7.26
C ILE A 109 2.87 5.21 8.28
N VAL A 110 2.76 6.42 8.82
CA VAL A 110 3.68 6.93 9.84
C VAL A 110 2.92 7.29 11.11
N TYR A 111 3.54 7.10 12.25
CA TYR A 111 3.02 7.66 13.48
C TYR A 111 3.29 9.15 13.53
N TYR A 112 2.24 9.95 13.63
CA TYR A 112 2.33 11.39 13.74
C TYR A 112 2.05 11.83 15.19
N PRO A 113 3.10 12.15 15.99
CA PRO A 113 2.95 12.33 17.42
C PRO A 113 2.18 13.60 17.81
N VAL A 114 2.14 14.62 16.94
CA VAL A 114 1.44 15.88 17.25
C VAL A 114 -0.08 15.66 17.37
N LEU A 115 -0.64 14.79 16.55
CA LEU A 115 -2.07 14.45 16.57
C LEU A 115 -2.35 13.08 17.23
N ASP A 116 -1.31 12.34 17.62
CA ASP A 116 -1.39 10.96 18.14
C ASP A 116 -2.17 10.03 17.20
N ILE A 117 -1.83 10.02 15.90
CA ILE A 117 -2.49 9.22 14.88
C ILE A 117 -1.50 8.41 14.03
N ALA A 118 -2.00 7.33 13.43
CA ALA A 118 -1.38 6.71 12.25
C ALA A 118 -1.82 7.51 11.02
N LEU A 119 -0.87 8.10 10.30
CA LEU A 119 -1.11 8.93 9.13
C LEU A 119 -0.63 8.20 7.88
N GLU A 120 -1.54 7.91 6.95
CA GLU A 120 -1.20 7.37 5.65
C GLU A 120 -0.59 8.49 4.78
N LEU A 121 0.67 8.29 4.36
CA LEU A 121 1.38 9.22 3.49
C LEU A 121 1.34 8.83 2.01
N SER A 122 1.18 7.56 1.72
CA SER A 122 1.19 7.06 0.34
C SER A 122 0.50 5.71 0.25
N SER A 123 -0.31 5.55 -0.77
CA SER A 123 -0.86 4.27 -1.21
C SER A 123 -0.32 3.95 -2.60
N MET A 124 0.13 2.71 -2.82
CA MET A 124 0.71 2.28 -4.09
C MET A 124 0.48 0.81 -4.36
N GLY A 125 0.59 0.43 -5.63
CA GLY A 125 0.52 -0.98 -6.02
C GLY A 125 1.04 -1.22 -7.44
N ILE A 126 1.41 -2.47 -7.68
CA ILE A 126 1.56 -2.99 -9.03
C ILE A 126 0.14 -3.24 -9.54
N ARG A 127 -0.20 -2.67 -10.70
CA ARG A 127 -1.54 -2.79 -11.25
C ARG A 127 -1.85 -4.24 -11.60
N VAL A 128 -3.13 -4.60 -11.60
CA VAL A 128 -3.58 -5.94 -12.00
C VAL A 128 -3.02 -6.32 -13.38
N ASP A 129 -2.66 -7.59 -13.53
CA ASP A 129 -2.46 -8.22 -14.84
C ASP A 129 -3.73 -8.98 -15.25
N GLU A 130 -3.65 -9.70 -16.35
CA GLU A 130 -4.79 -10.43 -16.91
C GLU A 130 -5.36 -11.47 -15.95
N LYS A 131 -4.47 -12.10 -15.16
CA LYS A 131 -4.84 -13.15 -14.20
C LYS A 131 -5.43 -12.54 -12.93
N ALA A 132 -4.70 -11.61 -12.32
CA ALA A 132 -5.14 -10.94 -11.09
C ALA A 132 -6.48 -10.22 -11.29
N LEU A 133 -6.67 -9.56 -12.45
CA LEU A 133 -7.92 -8.89 -12.78
C LEU A 133 -9.11 -9.84 -12.72
N ILE A 134 -9.05 -10.99 -13.42
CA ILE A 134 -10.16 -11.95 -13.44
C ILE A 134 -10.42 -12.51 -12.04
N GLU A 135 -9.38 -12.97 -11.35
CA GLU A 135 -9.50 -13.55 -10.01
C GLU A 135 -10.11 -12.55 -9.00
N GLN A 136 -9.71 -11.28 -9.06
CA GLN A 136 -10.22 -10.24 -8.16
C GLN A 136 -11.66 -9.83 -8.48
N LEU A 137 -12.02 -9.73 -9.77
CA LEU A 137 -13.39 -9.45 -10.18
C LEU A 137 -14.36 -10.57 -9.77
N GLU A 138 -13.94 -11.85 -9.90
CA GLU A 138 -14.72 -13.00 -9.44
C GLU A 138 -14.91 -12.98 -7.92
N LYS A 139 -13.82 -12.77 -7.15
CA LYS A 139 -13.87 -12.65 -5.69
C LYS A 139 -14.79 -11.51 -5.22
N ALA A 140 -14.79 -10.39 -5.95
CA ALA A 140 -15.63 -9.23 -5.65
C ALA A 140 -17.08 -9.36 -6.12
N GLY A 141 -17.43 -10.43 -6.85
CA GLY A 141 -18.77 -10.67 -7.36
C GLY A 141 -19.21 -9.71 -8.46
N CYS A 142 -18.26 -9.17 -9.22
CA CYS A 142 -18.52 -8.25 -10.34
C CYS A 142 -17.77 -8.65 -11.64
N PRO A 143 -17.87 -9.91 -12.09
CA PRO A 143 -17.14 -10.40 -13.27
C PRO A 143 -17.50 -9.66 -14.55
N GLU A 144 -18.70 -9.06 -14.64
CA GLU A 144 -19.16 -8.27 -15.78
C GLU A 144 -18.28 -7.04 -16.05
N ARG A 145 -17.52 -6.55 -15.06
CA ARG A 145 -16.57 -5.44 -15.26
C ARG A 145 -15.44 -5.80 -16.22
N ALA A 146 -15.14 -7.08 -16.43
CA ALA A 146 -14.19 -7.54 -17.44
C ALA A 146 -14.54 -7.07 -18.87
N GLU A 147 -15.82 -6.77 -19.11
CA GLU A 147 -16.32 -6.28 -20.40
C GLU A 147 -16.12 -4.77 -20.62
N LEU A 148 -15.71 -4.02 -19.59
CA LEU A 148 -15.45 -2.60 -19.72
C LEU A 148 -14.19 -2.32 -20.58
N PRO A 149 -14.11 -1.17 -21.28
CA PRO A 149 -13.05 -0.91 -22.24
C PRO A 149 -11.63 -1.01 -21.66
N PHE A 150 -11.41 -0.49 -20.46
CA PHE A 150 -10.09 -0.52 -19.81
C PHE A 150 -9.68 -1.95 -19.42
N GLN A 151 -10.61 -2.70 -18.81
CA GLN A 151 -10.37 -4.08 -18.39
C GLN A 151 -10.15 -4.99 -19.60
N LYS A 152 -10.90 -4.81 -20.69
CA LYS A 152 -10.65 -5.50 -21.97
C LYS A 152 -9.26 -5.22 -22.52
N ALA A 153 -8.79 -3.99 -22.46
CA ALA A 153 -7.45 -3.64 -22.94
C ALA A 153 -6.35 -4.32 -22.12
N ILE A 154 -6.56 -4.53 -20.80
CA ILE A 154 -5.66 -5.32 -19.96
C ILE A 154 -5.69 -6.79 -20.42
N LEU A 155 -6.87 -7.38 -20.53
CA LEU A 155 -7.03 -8.80 -20.91
C LEU A 155 -6.47 -9.11 -22.29
N ASN A 156 -6.58 -8.18 -23.24
CA ASN A 156 -6.02 -8.27 -24.58
C ASN A 156 -4.52 -7.95 -24.65
N LYS A 157 -3.88 -7.60 -23.52
CA LYS A 157 -2.46 -7.21 -23.47
C LYS A 157 -2.12 -5.98 -24.31
N GLU A 158 -3.07 -5.08 -24.45
CA GLU A 158 -2.89 -3.80 -25.15
C GLU A 158 -2.23 -2.74 -24.29
N LEU A 159 -2.26 -2.92 -22.96
CA LEU A 159 -1.68 -2.01 -21.98
C LEU A 159 -0.40 -2.58 -21.37
N PRO A 160 0.59 -1.74 -21.05
CA PRO A 160 1.80 -2.18 -20.38
C PRO A 160 1.53 -2.52 -18.90
N TYR A 161 2.34 -3.40 -18.32
CA TYR A 161 2.37 -3.57 -16.86
C TYR A 161 2.91 -2.31 -16.19
N THR A 162 2.32 -1.93 -15.07
CA THR A 162 2.66 -0.69 -14.39
C THR A 162 2.67 -0.84 -12.88
N ILE A 163 3.44 0.02 -12.22
CA ILE A 163 3.35 0.33 -10.79
C ILE A 163 3.02 1.81 -10.65
N GLY A 164 2.19 2.16 -9.70
CA GLY A 164 1.85 3.54 -9.42
C GLY A 164 1.29 3.73 -8.03
N GLY A 165 1.15 4.98 -7.63
CA GLY A 165 0.60 5.36 -6.34
C GLY A 165 0.45 6.86 -6.20
N GLY A 166 -0.19 7.29 -5.11
CA GLY A 166 -0.29 8.67 -4.68
C GLY A 166 0.61 8.93 -3.47
N ILE A 167 1.11 10.15 -3.36
CA ILE A 167 1.87 10.63 -2.20
C ILE A 167 1.20 11.90 -1.67
N GLY A 168 1.05 12.01 -0.35
CA GLY A 168 0.43 13.18 0.29
C GLY A 168 -1.10 13.15 0.18
N GLN A 169 -1.70 11.99 0.13
CA GLN A 169 -3.15 11.84 0.28
C GLN A 169 -3.50 11.77 1.77
N SER A 170 -4.44 12.58 2.13
CA SER A 170 -5.07 12.54 3.45
C SER A 170 -6.54 12.87 3.30
#